data_6d2c06725019d4371c011001c057e737
#
_entry.id   6d2c06725019d4371c011001c057e737
#
_cell.length_a   1.000
_cell.length_b   1.000
_cell.length_c   1.000
_cell.angle_alpha   90.00
_cell.angle_beta   90.00
_cell.angle_gamma   90.00
#
_symmetry.space_group_name_H-M   'P 1'
#
loop_
_entity.id
_entity.type
_entity.pdbx_description
1 polymer ?
#
loop_
_entity_poly.entity_id
_entity_poly.type
_entity_poly.pdbx_seq_one_letter_code
_entity_poly.pdbx_strand_id
1 'polypeptide(L)'
;MKREKRNHTTLSDLELASRIAATDVAAVRLVTGRNNQRLYRTAWSILKDRSEAEEAVQDGYIKAFNAIKTFAGSSSLSTWLTRIVVNEALERRRRAQKRSRMLNQESVLVLEEYREKLMAGSHSHSPEKILMRRQIAKLLEAAIARLPDTFRPVFVLREIEGLSVEDTAEALQIPEKTVKTRLFRARRRLQKELDPELCGALSETFPFAGADCEAMTERVLTKFCGAAKTI
;
A
#
# COMPACT_ATOMS: atom_id res chain seq x y z
N MET A 1 30.29 10.12 -23.76
CA MET A 1 28.90 9.67 -24.03
C MET A 1 27.96 10.26 -22.98
N LYS A 2 27.22 11.34 -23.33
CA LYS A 2 26.24 11.97 -22.42
C LYS A 2 25.01 11.07 -22.35
N ARG A 3 24.72 10.46 -21.18
CA ARG A 3 23.46 9.81 -20.89
C ARG A 3 22.38 10.92 -20.85
N GLU A 4 21.55 10.99 -21.86
CA GLU A 4 20.33 11.76 -21.84
C GLU A 4 19.50 11.37 -20.62
N LYS A 5 19.32 12.31 -19.69
CA LYS A 5 18.27 12.25 -18.66
C LYS A 5 16.93 12.39 -19.38
N ARG A 6 16.39 11.30 -19.89
CA ARG A 6 15.03 11.29 -20.44
C ARG A 6 14.05 11.61 -19.32
N ASN A 7 13.26 12.64 -19.55
CA ASN A 7 12.19 13.10 -18.65
C ASN A 7 11.11 11.98 -18.53
N HIS A 8 11.25 11.08 -17.59
CA HIS A 8 10.32 9.96 -17.34
C HIS A 8 8.98 10.42 -16.73
N THR A 9 8.81 11.72 -16.46
CA THR A 9 7.61 12.27 -15.80
C THR A 9 6.38 12.31 -16.71
N THR A 10 6.54 12.13 -18.01
CA THR A 10 5.48 12.24 -19.03
C THR A 10 5.11 10.91 -19.71
N LEU A 11 5.71 9.78 -19.30
CA LEU A 11 5.42 8.49 -19.94
C LEU A 11 4.01 8.01 -19.58
N SER A 12 3.27 7.53 -20.57
CA SER A 12 1.99 6.87 -20.37
C SER A 12 2.16 5.53 -19.64
N ASP A 13 1.09 5.03 -19.03
CA ASP A 13 1.09 3.75 -18.32
C ASP A 13 1.43 2.57 -19.26
N LEU A 14 0.98 2.62 -20.52
CA LEU A 14 1.31 1.61 -21.54
C LEU A 14 2.79 1.66 -21.94
N GLU A 15 3.37 2.85 -22.06
CA GLU A 15 4.80 3.00 -22.34
C GLU A 15 5.65 2.50 -21.17
N LEU A 16 5.24 2.79 -19.93
CA LEU A 16 5.89 2.26 -18.73
C LEU A 16 5.82 0.72 -18.71
N ALA A 17 4.65 0.15 -18.98
CA ALA A 17 4.48 -1.29 -19.06
C ALA A 17 5.36 -1.94 -20.15
N SER A 18 5.43 -1.33 -21.34
CA SER A 18 6.28 -1.80 -22.43
C SER A 18 7.77 -1.77 -22.05
N ARG A 19 8.23 -0.71 -21.38
CA ARG A 19 9.62 -0.61 -20.91
C ARG A 19 9.95 -1.63 -19.81
N ILE A 20 9.03 -1.86 -18.88
CA ILE A 20 9.18 -2.90 -17.86
C ILE A 20 9.27 -4.27 -18.52
N ALA A 21 8.44 -4.54 -19.54
CA ALA A 21 8.51 -5.78 -20.33
C ALA A 21 9.86 -5.96 -21.05
N ALA A 22 10.54 -4.85 -21.39
CA ALA A 22 11.90 -4.82 -21.93
C ALA A 22 13.00 -4.76 -20.85
N THR A 23 12.68 -5.02 -19.60
CA THR A 23 13.61 -5.06 -18.45
C THR A 23 14.32 -3.72 -18.20
N ASP A 24 13.64 -2.58 -18.49
CA ASP A 24 14.17 -1.25 -18.23
C ASP A 24 14.11 -0.93 -16.71
N VAL A 25 15.26 -1.02 -16.05
CA VAL A 25 15.41 -0.74 -14.61
C VAL A 25 14.96 0.68 -14.24
N ALA A 26 15.14 1.65 -15.14
CA ALA A 26 14.70 3.02 -14.88
C ALA A 26 13.16 3.13 -14.83
N ALA A 27 12.46 2.39 -15.69
CA ALA A 27 11.00 2.31 -15.67
C ALA A 27 10.51 1.60 -14.40
N VAL A 28 11.15 0.51 -13.99
CA VAL A 28 10.85 -0.20 -12.73
C VAL A 28 11.02 0.74 -11.54
N ARG A 29 12.16 1.44 -11.43
CA ARG A 29 12.42 2.40 -10.35
C ARG A 29 11.38 3.52 -10.31
N LEU A 30 10.96 4.04 -11.46
CA LEU A 30 9.94 5.07 -11.54
C LEU A 30 8.58 4.57 -11.05
N VAL A 31 8.17 3.38 -11.48
CA VAL A 31 6.88 2.78 -11.10
C VAL A 31 6.86 2.42 -9.61
N THR A 32 7.93 1.81 -9.09
CA THR A 32 8.02 1.49 -7.65
C THR A 32 8.03 2.76 -6.81
N GLY A 33 8.83 3.77 -7.16
CA GLY A 33 8.88 5.04 -6.43
C GLY A 33 7.52 5.77 -6.37
N ARG A 34 6.70 5.67 -7.43
CA ARG A 34 5.35 6.27 -7.46
C ARG A 34 4.31 5.49 -6.65
N ASN A 35 4.49 4.18 -6.50
CA ASN A 35 3.43 3.30 -5.99
C ASN A 35 3.73 2.69 -4.61
N ASN A 36 4.98 2.69 -4.12
CA ASN A 36 5.36 2.03 -2.87
C ASN A 36 4.47 2.41 -1.69
N GLN A 37 4.26 3.71 -1.46
CA GLN A 37 3.46 4.20 -0.34
C GLN A 37 2.01 3.70 -0.43
N ARG A 38 1.39 3.81 -1.62
CA ARG A 38 0.04 3.34 -1.89
C ARG A 38 -0.10 1.84 -1.65
N LEU A 39 0.79 1.05 -2.24
CA LEU A 39 0.73 -0.40 -2.17
C LEU A 39 1.00 -0.90 -0.75
N TYR A 40 1.95 -0.28 -0.05
CA TYR A 40 2.22 -0.60 1.35
C TYR A 40 1.00 -0.31 2.26
N ARG A 41 0.39 0.88 2.16
CA ARG A 41 -0.82 1.21 2.93
C ARG A 41 -1.94 0.22 2.67
N THR A 42 -2.12 -0.15 1.40
CA THR A 42 -3.12 -1.13 0.98
C THR A 42 -2.85 -2.50 1.61
N ALA A 43 -1.64 -3.04 1.51
CA ALA A 43 -1.26 -4.32 2.09
C ALA A 43 -1.38 -4.30 3.61
N TRP A 44 -0.88 -3.24 4.27
CA TRP A 44 -0.98 -3.05 5.71
C TRP A 44 -2.44 -2.99 6.19
N SER A 45 -3.33 -2.35 5.44
CA SER A 45 -4.75 -2.29 5.78
C SER A 45 -5.42 -3.66 5.87
N ILE A 46 -4.84 -4.66 5.21
CA ILE A 46 -5.32 -6.06 5.19
C ILE A 46 -4.61 -6.90 6.25
N LEU A 47 -3.28 -6.79 6.34
CA LEU A 47 -2.41 -7.69 7.10
C LEU A 47 -2.16 -7.20 8.53
N LYS A 48 -2.13 -5.90 8.80
CA LYS A 48 -1.79 -5.28 10.10
C LYS A 48 -0.38 -5.58 10.62
N ASP A 49 0.44 -6.17 9.80
CA ASP A 49 1.83 -6.49 10.12
C ASP A 49 2.73 -5.82 9.09
N ARG A 50 3.81 -5.18 9.55
CA ARG A 50 4.70 -4.41 8.68
C ARG A 50 5.49 -5.33 7.76
N SER A 51 6.10 -6.35 8.32
CA SER A 51 6.95 -7.28 7.57
C SER A 51 6.15 -7.99 6.50
N GLU A 52 4.99 -8.53 6.88
CA GLU A 52 4.07 -9.20 5.96
C GLU A 52 3.55 -8.22 4.87
N ALA A 53 3.30 -6.95 5.22
CA ALA A 53 2.88 -5.94 4.23
C ALA A 53 4.01 -5.60 3.25
N GLU A 54 5.25 -5.43 3.73
CA GLU A 54 6.41 -5.18 2.88
C GLU A 54 6.68 -6.36 1.94
N GLU A 55 6.61 -7.59 2.45
CA GLU A 55 6.77 -8.79 1.64
C GLU A 55 5.64 -8.95 0.62
N ALA A 56 4.37 -8.68 1.01
CA ALA A 56 3.24 -8.74 0.09
C ALA A 56 3.40 -7.74 -1.07
N VAL A 57 3.93 -6.55 -0.81
CA VAL A 57 4.23 -5.56 -1.86
C VAL A 57 5.37 -6.03 -2.75
N GLN A 58 6.44 -6.58 -2.19
CA GLN A 58 7.57 -7.09 -2.98
C GLN A 58 7.13 -8.23 -3.92
N ASP A 59 6.42 -9.22 -3.38
CA ASP A 59 5.92 -10.34 -4.16
C ASP A 59 4.87 -9.89 -5.18
N GLY A 60 4.02 -8.92 -4.80
CA GLY A 60 3.07 -8.28 -5.70
C GLY A 60 3.74 -7.61 -6.90
N TYR A 61 4.84 -6.88 -6.68
CA TYR A 61 5.62 -6.30 -7.78
C TYR A 61 6.24 -7.36 -8.68
N ILE A 62 6.82 -8.41 -8.11
CA ILE A 62 7.42 -9.49 -8.91
C ILE A 62 6.35 -10.18 -9.76
N LYS A 63 5.18 -10.50 -9.17
CA LYS A 63 4.04 -11.06 -9.93
C LYS A 63 3.57 -10.11 -11.02
N ALA A 64 3.45 -8.81 -10.71
CA ALA A 64 3.03 -7.80 -11.66
C ALA A 64 4.01 -7.67 -12.83
N PHE A 65 5.31 -7.56 -12.56
CA PHE A 65 6.31 -7.38 -13.62
C PHE A 65 6.45 -8.62 -14.50
N ASN A 66 6.30 -9.82 -13.94
CA ASN A 66 6.24 -11.05 -14.74
C ASN A 66 4.99 -11.09 -15.63
N ALA A 67 3.87 -10.54 -15.17
CA ALA A 67 2.61 -10.47 -15.89
C ALA A 67 2.41 -9.14 -16.67
N ILE A 68 3.41 -8.25 -16.74
CA ILE A 68 3.24 -6.88 -17.27
C ILE A 68 2.71 -6.83 -18.70
N LYS A 69 3.02 -7.84 -19.50
CA LYS A 69 2.51 -7.97 -20.88
C LYS A 69 1.00 -8.14 -20.95
N THR A 70 0.36 -8.53 -19.85
CA THR A 70 -1.11 -8.66 -19.77
C THR A 70 -1.82 -7.35 -19.41
N PHE A 71 -1.06 -6.30 -19.09
CA PHE A 71 -1.62 -5.00 -18.78
C PHE A 71 -2.21 -4.36 -20.05
N ALA A 72 -3.54 -4.31 -20.14
CA ALA A 72 -4.28 -3.83 -21.31
C ALA A 72 -4.59 -2.32 -21.28
N GLY A 73 -4.22 -1.59 -20.21
CA GLY A 73 -4.53 -0.16 -20.09
C GLY A 73 -6.01 0.16 -19.81
N SER A 74 -6.83 -0.82 -19.45
CA SER A 74 -8.25 -0.61 -19.09
C SER A 74 -8.45 0.15 -17.77
N SER A 75 -7.43 0.18 -16.95
CA SER A 75 -7.33 1.01 -15.74
C SER A 75 -5.93 1.63 -15.67
N SER A 76 -5.67 2.51 -14.67
CA SER A 76 -4.31 2.99 -14.45
C SER A 76 -3.39 1.84 -14.03
N LEU A 77 -2.10 1.95 -14.38
CA LEU A 77 -1.08 0.99 -13.93
C LEU A 77 -1.06 0.89 -12.38
N SER A 78 -1.26 2.00 -11.70
CA SER A 78 -1.36 2.03 -10.24
C SER A 78 -2.56 1.23 -9.71
N THR A 79 -3.73 1.32 -10.34
CA THR A 79 -4.92 0.52 -9.99
C THR A 79 -4.67 -0.96 -10.23
N TRP A 80 -4.08 -1.30 -11.37
CA TRP A 80 -3.75 -2.68 -11.73
C TRP A 80 -2.75 -3.31 -10.73
N LEU A 81 -1.69 -2.59 -10.36
CA LEU A 81 -0.75 -3.00 -9.32
C LEU A 81 -1.44 -3.17 -7.96
N THR A 82 -2.34 -2.25 -7.60
CA THR A 82 -3.10 -2.32 -6.34
C THR A 82 -3.91 -3.61 -6.26
N ARG A 83 -4.58 -4.02 -7.35
CA ARG A 83 -5.34 -5.29 -7.40
C ARG A 83 -4.46 -6.50 -7.14
N ILE A 84 -3.26 -6.53 -7.73
CA ILE A 84 -2.30 -7.64 -7.54
C ILE A 84 -1.85 -7.72 -6.08
N VAL A 85 -1.47 -6.58 -5.47
CA VAL A 85 -1.03 -6.53 -4.08
C VAL A 85 -2.17 -6.85 -3.10
N VAL A 86 -3.41 -6.41 -3.38
CA VAL A 86 -4.59 -6.79 -2.58
C VAL A 86 -4.79 -8.30 -2.60
N ASN A 87 -4.71 -8.93 -3.76
CA ASN A 87 -4.86 -10.38 -3.89
C ASN A 87 -3.77 -11.12 -3.10
N GLU A 88 -2.51 -10.67 -3.20
CA GLU A 88 -1.40 -11.23 -2.43
C GLU A 88 -1.63 -11.10 -0.91
N ALA A 89 -2.00 -9.92 -0.44
CA ALA A 89 -2.28 -9.66 0.97
C ALA A 89 -3.46 -10.48 1.50
N LEU A 90 -4.54 -10.62 0.72
CA LEU A 90 -5.69 -11.45 1.08
C LEU A 90 -5.31 -12.93 1.16
N GLU A 91 -4.49 -13.42 0.24
CA GLU A 91 -4.01 -14.80 0.24
C GLU A 91 -3.14 -15.07 1.47
N ARG A 92 -2.18 -14.19 1.79
CA ARG A 92 -1.34 -14.28 3.00
C ARG A 92 -2.20 -14.29 4.26
N ARG A 93 -3.19 -13.41 4.37
CA ARG A 93 -4.12 -13.40 5.49
C ARG A 93 -4.90 -14.71 5.63
N ARG A 94 -5.41 -15.27 4.52
CA ARG A 94 -6.11 -16.56 4.53
C ARG A 94 -5.18 -17.68 5.02
N ARG A 95 -3.92 -17.73 4.56
CA ARG A 95 -2.92 -18.70 4.99
C ARG A 95 -2.59 -18.55 6.49
N ALA A 96 -2.42 -17.32 6.98
CA ALA A 96 -2.18 -17.04 8.39
C ALA A 96 -3.37 -17.48 9.28
N GLN A 97 -4.60 -17.17 8.87
CA GLN A 97 -5.81 -17.60 9.58
C GLN A 97 -5.96 -19.12 9.60
N LYS A 98 -5.62 -19.81 8.50
CA LYS A 98 -5.63 -21.29 8.46
C LYS A 98 -4.60 -21.87 9.42
N ARG A 99 -3.37 -21.34 9.44
CA ARG A 99 -2.31 -21.74 10.40
C ARG A 99 -2.74 -21.49 11.85
N SER A 100 -3.29 -20.31 12.16
CA SER A 100 -3.77 -19.95 13.50
C SER A 100 -4.89 -20.89 13.97
N ARG A 101 -5.83 -21.26 13.09
CA ARG A 101 -6.88 -22.24 13.45
C ARG A 101 -6.32 -23.65 13.72
N MET A 102 -5.22 -24.02 13.09
CA MET A 102 -4.53 -25.29 13.35
C MET A 102 -3.68 -25.26 14.63
N LEU A 103 -3.21 -24.06 15.03
CA LEU A 103 -2.32 -23.82 16.16
C LEU A 103 -3.04 -23.30 17.41
N ASN A 104 -4.38 -23.09 17.37
CA ASN A 104 -5.12 -22.54 18.52
C ASN A 104 -5.17 -23.50 19.69
N GLN A 105 -4.06 -23.60 20.36
CA GLN A 105 -3.86 -23.64 21.79
C GLN A 105 -2.55 -22.86 22.05
N GLU A 106 -2.67 -21.71 22.66
CA GLU A 106 -1.60 -20.83 23.18
C GLU A 106 -1.19 -19.63 22.32
N SER A 107 -1.25 -18.50 23.02
CA SER A 107 -0.48 -17.25 22.87
C SER A 107 -1.21 -16.07 22.24
N VAL A 108 -1.92 -15.37 23.10
CA VAL A 108 -2.08 -13.91 23.07
C VAL A 108 -0.79 -13.36 23.68
N LEU A 109 -0.03 -12.60 22.91
CA LEU A 109 0.90 -11.53 23.37
C LEU A 109 1.85 -11.17 22.21
N VAL A 110 1.81 -10.01 21.75
CA VAL A 110 2.88 -9.08 21.31
C VAL A 110 2.27 -7.96 20.47
N LEU A 111 1.98 -6.85 21.08
CA LEU A 111 1.41 -5.67 20.38
C LEU A 111 2.04 -4.33 20.84
N GLU A 112 3.07 -4.33 21.68
CA GLU A 112 3.60 -3.08 22.26
C GLU A 112 4.95 -2.61 21.72
N GLU A 113 5.75 -3.45 21.12
CA GLU A 113 7.15 -3.10 20.77
C GLU A 113 7.31 -2.27 19.49
N TYR A 114 6.22 -2.05 18.75
CA TYR A 114 6.26 -1.45 17.41
C TYR A 114 6.03 0.07 17.37
N ARG A 115 5.65 0.67 18.50
CA ARG A 115 5.27 2.09 18.58
C ARG A 115 6.42 3.09 18.40
N GLU A 116 7.65 2.70 18.70
CA GLU A 116 8.77 3.66 18.81
C GLU A 116 9.56 3.90 17.51
N LYS A 117 9.59 2.95 16.58
CA LYS A 117 10.41 3.05 15.34
C LYS A 117 9.81 3.84 14.18
N LEU A 118 8.53 4.24 14.26
CA LEU A 118 7.83 4.93 13.17
C LEU A 118 8.04 6.45 13.13
N MET A 119 8.97 7.00 13.93
CA MET A 119 9.04 8.44 14.19
C MET A 119 10.17 9.21 13.52
N ALA A 120 10.89 8.63 12.58
CA ALA A 120 12.00 9.31 11.92
C ALA A 120 11.71 9.59 10.44
N GLY A 121 11.47 10.85 10.15
CA GLY A 121 11.47 11.43 8.79
C GLY A 121 10.21 12.26 8.49
N SER A 122 10.27 13.56 8.30
CA SER A 122 10.96 14.41 7.35
C SER A 122 10.44 15.84 7.37
N HIS A 123 11.29 16.75 7.24
CA HIS A 123 11.41 18.12 6.69
C HIS A 123 10.26 19.13 6.67
N SER A 124 10.62 20.29 7.27
CA SER A 124 10.23 21.69 7.05
C SER A 124 8.78 22.08 7.32
N HIS A 125 8.59 22.60 8.52
CA HIS A 125 7.71 23.68 8.93
C HIS A 125 7.91 23.92 10.43
N SER A 126 7.45 25.05 11.00
CA SER A 126 7.62 25.37 12.43
C SER A 126 7.53 24.13 13.33
N PRO A 127 8.43 23.91 14.28
CA PRO A 127 8.50 22.71 15.12
C PRO A 127 7.16 22.34 15.79
N GLU A 128 6.39 23.34 16.21
CA GLU A 128 5.08 23.16 16.84
C GLU A 128 4.02 22.61 15.89
N LYS A 129 3.97 23.13 14.65
CA LYS A 129 3.03 22.62 13.62
C LYS A 129 3.39 21.22 13.16
N ILE A 130 4.68 20.89 13.12
CA ILE A 130 5.16 19.54 12.79
C ILE A 130 4.74 18.56 13.90
N LEU A 131 4.92 18.95 15.16
CA LEU A 131 4.57 18.11 16.30
C LEU A 131 3.06 17.84 16.33
N MET A 132 2.25 18.88 16.14
CA MET A 132 0.79 18.77 16.09
C MET A 132 0.31 17.88 14.93
N ARG A 133 0.85 18.06 13.73
CA ARG A 133 0.55 17.19 12.57
C ARG A 133 0.93 15.72 12.84
N ARG A 134 2.09 15.46 13.46
CA ARG A 134 2.52 14.11 13.83
C ARG A 134 1.61 13.47 14.89
N GLN A 135 1.13 14.24 15.86
CA GLN A 135 0.19 13.74 16.85
C GLN A 135 -1.16 13.39 16.23
N ILE A 136 -1.68 14.25 15.36
CA ILE A 136 -2.92 14.02 14.60
C ILE A 136 -2.76 12.78 13.71
N ALA A 137 -1.65 12.67 12.98
CA ALA A 137 -1.35 11.52 12.14
C ALA A 137 -1.39 10.20 12.92
N LYS A 138 -0.74 10.17 14.11
CA LYS A 138 -0.76 8.99 14.99
C LYS A 138 -2.15 8.62 15.48
N LEU A 139 -2.95 9.62 15.89
CA LEU A 139 -4.31 9.38 16.33
C LEU A 139 -5.17 8.77 15.23
N LEU A 140 -5.02 9.29 14.02
CA LEU A 140 -5.73 8.79 12.83
C LEU A 140 -5.29 7.36 12.47
N GLU A 141 -3.99 7.09 12.45
CA GLU A 141 -3.46 5.74 12.22
C GLU A 141 -4.00 4.74 13.24
N ALA A 142 -3.96 5.11 14.52
CA ALA A 142 -4.50 4.28 15.60
C ALA A 142 -6.00 4.02 15.43
N ALA A 143 -6.78 5.03 15.06
CA ALA A 143 -8.21 4.89 14.82
C ALA A 143 -8.50 3.98 13.61
N ILE A 144 -7.76 4.15 12.50
CA ILE A 144 -7.88 3.29 11.31
C ILE A 144 -7.46 1.86 11.64
N ALA A 145 -6.39 1.67 12.43
CA ALA A 145 -5.95 0.34 12.86
C ALA A 145 -7.01 -0.40 13.69
N ARG A 146 -7.82 0.33 14.47
CA ARG A 146 -8.95 -0.22 15.25
C ARG A 146 -10.19 -0.55 14.40
N LEU A 147 -10.28 -0.07 13.15
CA LEU A 147 -11.37 -0.48 12.28
C LEU A 147 -11.38 -2.01 12.10
N PRO A 148 -12.56 -2.65 12.08
CA PRO A 148 -12.69 -4.06 11.75
C PRO A 148 -12.03 -4.40 10.41
N ASP A 149 -11.49 -5.62 10.31
CA ASP A 149 -10.76 -6.11 9.12
C ASP A 149 -11.58 -6.04 7.82
N THR A 150 -12.90 -6.05 7.91
CA THR A 150 -13.79 -5.93 6.76
C THR A 150 -14.01 -4.48 6.31
N PHE A 151 -13.80 -3.50 7.18
CA PHE A 151 -14.06 -2.08 6.91
C PHE A 151 -12.79 -1.32 6.54
N ARG A 152 -11.68 -1.64 7.21
CA ARG A 152 -10.39 -0.96 7.05
C ARG A 152 -9.87 -0.95 5.61
N PRO A 153 -9.77 -2.09 4.88
CA PRO A 153 -9.31 -2.07 3.50
C PRO A 153 -10.20 -1.22 2.59
N VAL A 154 -11.52 -1.29 2.77
CA VAL A 154 -12.46 -0.46 2.00
C VAL A 154 -12.21 1.01 2.27
N PHE A 155 -12.02 1.41 3.54
CA PHE A 155 -11.76 2.79 3.91
C PHE A 155 -10.44 3.28 3.31
N VAL A 156 -9.36 2.51 3.44
CA VAL A 156 -8.05 2.88 2.90
C VAL A 156 -8.11 3.04 1.39
N LEU A 157 -8.66 2.07 0.66
CA LEU A 157 -8.73 2.14 -0.81
C LEU A 157 -9.59 3.31 -1.30
N ARG A 158 -10.72 3.60 -0.62
CA ARG A 158 -11.66 4.65 -1.03
C ARG A 158 -11.25 6.05 -0.60
N GLU A 159 -10.87 6.22 0.67
CA GLU A 159 -10.65 7.56 1.26
C GLU A 159 -9.20 8.01 1.19
N ILE A 160 -8.27 7.09 1.28
CA ILE A 160 -6.84 7.44 1.29
C ILE A 160 -6.25 7.32 -0.12
N GLU A 161 -6.54 6.21 -0.80
CA GLU A 161 -5.95 5.94 -2.12
C GLU A 161 -6.83 6.44 -3.28
N GLY A 162 -8.08 6.85 -3.01
CA GLY A 162 -8.96 7.49 -3.99
C GLY A 162 -9.46 6.56 -5.10
N LEU A 163 -9.44 5.24 -4.92
CA LEU A 163 -9.97 4.30 -5.92
C LEU A 163 -11.48 4.52 -6.10
N SER A 164 -12.00 4.20 -7.29
CA SER A 164 -13.44 4.18 -7.54
C SER A 164 -14.15 3.07 -6.75
N VAL A 165 -15.48 3.12 -6.66
CA VAL A 165 -16.26 2.04 -6.03
C VAL A 165 -16.05 0.74 -6.80
N GLU A 166 -16.06 0.81 -8.13
CA GLU A 166 -15.83 -0.32 -9.04
C GLU A 166 -14.45 -0.93 -8.84
N ASP A 167 -13.38 -0.11 -8.91
CA ASP A 167 -12.00 -0.59 -8.68
C ASP A 167 -11.83 -1.21 -7.30
N THR A 168 -12.46 -0.63 -6.26
CA THR A 168 -12.41 -1.16 -4.89
C THR A 168 -13.15 -2.49 -4.78
N ALA A 169 -14.31 -2.60 -5.43
CA ALA A 169 -15.11 -3.82 -5.46
C ALA A 169 -14.34 -4.96 -6.14
N GLU A 170 -13.76 -4.67 -7.30
CA GLU A 170 -12.93 -5.62 -8.05
C GLU A 170 -11.68 -6.03 -7.27
N ALA A 171 -10.94 -5.05 -6.72
CA ALA A 171 -9.72 -5.32 -5.96
C ALA A 171 -9.99 -6.20 -4.73
N LEU A 172 -11.08 -5.95 -3.99
CA LEU A 172 -11.43 -6.71 -2.79
C LEU A 172 -12.29 -7.95 -3.07
N GLN A 173 -12.69 -8.18 -4.32
CA GLN A 173 -13.57 -9.27 -4.74
C GLN A 173 -14.90 -9.28 -3.96
N ILE A 174 -15.52 -8.11 -3.81
CA ILE A 174 -16.81 -7.92 -3.13
C ILE A 174 -17.75 -7.07 -4.00
N PRO A 175 -19.08 -7.23 -3.86
CA PRO A 175 -20.02 -6.39 -4.59
C PRO A 175 -19.88 -4.90 -4.26
N GLU A 176 -20.10 -4.01 -5.22
CA GLU A 176 -20.10 -2.54 -5.03
C GLU A 176 -21.01 -2.08 -3.89
N LYS A 177 -22.21 -2.68 -3.78
CA LYS A 177 -23.14 -2.41 -2.67
C LYS A 177 -22.48 -2.67 -1.32
N THR A 178 -21.64 -3.71 -1.24
CA THR A 178 -20.88 -4.04 -0.03
C THR A 178 -19.78 -3.00 0.24
N VAL A 179 -19.10 -2.50 -0.81
CA VAL A 179 -18.14 -1.39 -0.67
C VAL A 179 -18.82 -0.17 -0.05
N LYS A 180 -19.95 0.27 -0.64
CA LYS A 180 -20.72 1.44 -0.15
C LYS A 180 -21.15 1.27 1.32
N THR A 181 -21.69 0.10 1.66
CA THR A 181 -22.12 -0.19 3.04
C THR A 181 -20.96 -0.24 4.04
N ARG A 182 -19.86 -0.89 3.67
CA ARG A 182 -18.66 -0.98 4.54
C ARG A 182 -18.01 0.38 4.72
N LEU A 183 -17.92 1.20 3.67
CA LEU A 183 -17.41 2.56 3.74
C LEU A 183 -18.24 3.42 4.69
N PHE A 184 -19.55 3.39 4.54
CA PHE A 184 -20.46 4.11 5.44
C PHE A 184 -20.25 3.73 6.91
N ARG A 185 -20.15 2.42 7.19
CA ARG A 185 -19.91 1.92 8.56
C ARG A 185 -18.52 2.29 9.08
N ALA A 186 -17.49 2.28 8.21
CA ALA A 186 -16.15 2.73 8.55
C ALA A 186 -16.14 4.21 8.96
N ARG A 187 -16.72 5.08 8.12
CA ARG A 187 -16.82 6.53 8.41
C ARG A 187 -17.56 6.79 9.73
N ARG A 188 -18.70 6.12 9.94
CA ARG A 188 -19.48 6.29 11.18
C ARG A 188 -18.72 5.85 12.43
N ARG A 189 -17.86 4.82 12.33
CA ARG A 189 -16.99 4.41 13.46
C ARG A 189 -15.90 5.45 13.71
N LEU A 190 -15.21 5.90 12.66
CA LEU A 190 -14.18 6.93 12.80
C LEU A 190 -14.73 8.24 13.32
N GLN A 191 -15.92 8.68 12.88
CA GLN A 191 -16.58 9.89 13.41
C GLN A 191 -16.87 9.82 14.92
N LYS A 192 -17.09 8.64 15.47
CA LYS A 192 -17.28 8.45 16.92
C LYS A 192 -15.97 8.53 17.71
N GLU A 193 -14.84 8.33 17.05
CA GLU A 193 -13.51 8.26 17.67
C GLU A 193 -12.69 9.53 17.41
N LEU A 194 -13.02 10.30 16.38
CA LEU A 194 -12.23 11.45 15.93
C LEU A 194 -13.09 12.71 15.80
N ASP A 195 -12.48 13.85 16.12
CA ASP A 195 -13.08 15.14 15.85
C ASP A 195 -13.18 15.37 14.32
N PRO A 196 -14.30 15.90 13.79
CA PRO A 196 -14.49 16.16 12.36
C PRO A 196 -13.38 16.99 11.70
N GLU A 197 -12.71 17.89 12.43
CA GLU A 197 -11.59 18.70 11.93
C GLU A 197 -10.36 17.88 11.53
N LEU A 198 -10.23 16.66 12.08
CA LEU A 198 -9.10 15.76 11.80
C LEU A 198 -9.28 14.93 10.52
N CYS A 199 -10.49 14.81 10.01
CA CYS A 199 -10.77 13.97 8.83
C CYS A 199 -10.10 14.45 7.54
N GLY A 200 -9.77 15.75 7.42
CA GLY A 200 -9.07 16.32 6.27
C GLY A 200 -7.60 15.90 6.12
N ALA A 201 -6.96 15.48 7.22
CA ALA A 201 -5.54 15.13 7.24
C ALA A 201 -5.23 13.67 6.86
N LEU A 202 -6.26 12.87 6.50
CA LEU A 202 -6.13 11.41 6.30
C LEU A 202 -5.23 10.99 5.14
N SER A 203 -5.06 11.82 4.12
CA SER A 203 -4.21 11.49 2.96
C SER A 203 -2.71 11.48 3.28
N GLU A 204 -2.30 12.14 4.36
CA GLU A 204 -0.89 12.27 4.78
C GLU A 204 -0.51 11.31 5.93
N THR A 205 -1.42 10.42 6.36
CA THR A 205 -1.37 9.77 7.68
C THR A 205 -0.54 8.50 7.78
N PHE A 206 -0.02 7.95 6.71
CA PHE A 206 0.76 6.70 6.78
C PHE A 206 2.26 6.96 6.57
N PRO A 207 3.10 6.45 7.47
CA PRO A 207 4.53 6.83 7.53
C PRO A 207 5.45 6.09 6.56
N PHE A 208 4.91 5.30 5.61
CA PHE A 208 5.74 4.63 4.62
C PHE A 208 6.16 5.60 3.51
N ALA A 209 7.27 6.32 3.73
CA ALA A 209 7.83 7.31 2.81
C ALA A 209 9.36 7.44 2.98
N GLY A 210 10.02 8.17 2.10
CA GLY A 210 11.46 8.43 2.18
C GLY A 210 12.30 7.16 2.11
N ALA A 211 13.19 6.95 3.09
CA ALA A 211 14.12 5.83 3.12
C ALA A 211 13.46 4.44 3.05
N ASP A 212 12.29 4.27 3.64
CA ASP A 212 11.54 3.01 3.56
C ASP A 212 11.04 2.73 2.15
N CYS A 213 10.59 3.77 1.42
CA CYS A 213 10.20 3.66 0.01
C CYS A 213 11.40 3.35 -0.90
N GLU A 214 12.55 3.99 -0.65
CA GLU A 214 13.79 3.73 -1.38
C GLU A 214 14.28 2.31 -1.13
N ALA A 215 14.34 1.88 0.12
CA ALA A 215 14.70 0.52 0.49
C ALA A 215 13.76 -0.54 -0.14
N MET A 216 12.46 -0.27 -0.20
CA MET A 216 11.50 -1.15 -0.89
C MET A 216 11.81 -1.22 -2.39
N THR A 217 12.08 -0.08 -3.03
CA THR A 217 12.46 -0.02 -4.44
C THR A 217 13.71 -0.85 -4.73
N GLU A 218 14.76 -0.73 -3.90
CA GLU A 218 15.99 -1.49 -4.05
C GLU A 218 15.77 -3.01 -3.88
N ARG A 219 14.94 -3.42 -2.91
CA ARG A 219 14.58 -4.84 -2.74
C ARG A 219 13.84 -5.40 -3.95
N VAL A 220 12.91 -4.62 -4.54
CA VAL A 220 12.20 -5.02 -5.77
C VAL A 220 13.17 -5.12 -6.94
N LEU A 221 14.05 -4.13 -7.12
CA LEU A 221 15.05 -4.15 -8.19
C LEU A 221 16.00 -5.34 -8.09
N THR A 222 16.46 -5.67 -6.89
CA THR A 222 17.34 -6.83 -6.65
C THR A 222 16.67 -8.14 -7.05
N LYS A 223 15.42 -8.35 -6.62
CA LYS A 223 14.63 -9.55 -6.98
C LYS A 223 14.33 -9.60 -8.50
N PHE A 224 13.98 -8.45 -9.09
CA PHE A 224 13.68 -8.35 -10.52
C PHE A 224 14.90 -8.64 -11.40
N CYS A 225 16.04 -8.00 -11.10
CA CYS A 225 17.28 -8.23 -11.84
C CYS A 225 17.88 -9.61 -11.59
N GLY A 226 17.69 -10.18 -10.40
CA GLY A 226 18.10 -11.56 -10.07
C GLY A 226 17.31 -12.60 -10.85
N ALA A 227 15.99 -12.43 -10.97
CA ALA A 227 15.13 -13.33 -11.76
C ALA A 227 15.41 -13.26 -13.28
N ALA A 228 15.82 -12.08 -13.78
CA ALA A 228 16.18 -11.91 -15.20
C ALA A 228 17.50 -12.59 -15.62
N LYS A 229 18.34 -13.04 -14.67
CA LYS A 229 19.60 -13.77 -14.95
C LYS A 229 19.43 -15.29 -14.95
N THR A 230 18.23 -15.80 -14.64
CA THR A 230 17.96 -17.25 -14.51
C THR A 230 17.12 -17.77 -15.69
N ILE A 231 16.91 -16.95 -16.73
CA ILE A 231 16.30 -17.32 -18.01
C ILE A 231 17.33 -17.14 -19.12
#